data_dc95d4b2e7d56b9d51a5a1b4cab0481a
#
_entry.id   dc95d4b2e7d56b9d51a5a1b4cab0481a
#
_cell.length_a   1.000
_cell.length_b   1.000
_cell.length_c   1.000
_cell.angle_alpha   90.00
_cell.angle_beta   90.00
_cell.angle_gamma   90.00
#
_symmetry.space_group_name_H-M   'P 1'
#
loop_
_entity.id
_entity.type
_entity.pdbx_description
1 polymer ?
#
loop_
_entity_poly.entity_id
_entity_poly.type
_entity_poly.pdbx_seq_one_letter_code
_entity_poly.pdbx_strand_id
1 'polypeptide(L)'
;MEQDKKLREIAPKLSYNDLVYIAVRDTELQEDHLIAKHNVKNFTTAEVREKGVPQVVREVRERLEDGDRIYISFDVNSMDTAIVSEGTGTPVAGGLTDTEAGQLISRLIQQGKVCWFEICEINPVLDGRGNPMAQSAFGILESLKNRG
;
A
#
# COMPACT_ATOMS: atom_id res chain seq x y z
N MET A 1 9.96 -21.72 19.18
CA MET A 1 8.90 -22.77 19.10
C MET A 1 7.68 -22.47 19.96
N GLU A 2 7.81 -21.97 21.18
CA GLU A 2 6.65 -21.66 22.03
C GLU A 2 5.90 -20.38 21.62
N GLN A 3 6.59 -19.39 21.09
CA GLN A 3 5.97 -18.17 20.49
C GLN A 3 5.15 -18.48 19.24
N ASP A 4 5.58 -19.41 18.39
CA ASP A 4 4.83 -19.87 17.22
C ASP A 4 3.49 -20.53 17.57
N LYS A 5 3.43 -21.23 18.71
CA LYS A 5 2.23 -21.89 19.16
C LYS A 5 1.16 -20.88 19.60
N LYS A 6 1.56 -19.84 20.35
CA LYS A 6 0.66 -18.76 20.77
C LYS A 6 0.09 -17.96 19.60
N LEU A 7 0.91 -17.70 18.57
CA LEU A 7 0.46 -17.01 17.37
C LEU A 7 -0.56 -17.83 16.55
N ARG A 8 -0.45 -19.17 16.57
CA ARG A 8 -1.41 -20.06 15.90
C ARG A 8 -2.76 -20.18 16.63
N GLU A 9 -2.80 -19.89 17.92
CA GLU A 9 -4.02 -19.94 18.74
C GLU A 9 -4.92 -18.71 18.53
N ILE A 10 -4.39 -17.62 17.94
CA ILE A 10 -5.15 -16.42 17.59
C ILE A 10 -5.60 -16.54 16.13
N ALA A 11 -6.82 -16.97 15.91
CA ALA A 11 -7.41 -17.07 14.57
C ALA A 11 -8.88 -16.60 14.59
N PRO A 12 -9.29 -15.81 13.59
CA PRO A 12 -8.49 -15.15 12.57
C PRO A 12 -7.68 -13.98 13.15
N LYS A 13 -6.50 -13.72 12.58
CA LYS A 13 -5.64 -12.60 12.99
C LYS A 13 -6.08 -11.27 12.40
N LEU A 14 -6.75 -11.33 11.25
CA LEU A 14 -7.27 -10.21 10.49
C LEU A 14 -8.58 -10.63 9.82
N SER A 15 -9.58 -9.78 9.85
CA SER A 15 -10.80 -9.96 9.06
C SER A 15 -10.60 -9.39 7.65
N TYR A 16 -11.26 -9.96 6.66
CA TYR A 16 -11.26 -9.37 5.31
C TYR A 16 -11.87 -7.97 5.25
N ASN A 17 -12.74 -7.63 6.21
CA ASN A 17 -13.30 -6.28 6.32
C ASN A 17 -12.25 -5.25 6.79
N ASP A 18 -11.21 -5.72 7.46
CA ASP A 18 -10.12 -4.87 7.97
C ASP A 18 -8.99 -4.70 6.94
N LEU A 19 -9.20 -5.19 5.71
CA LEU A 19 -8.22 -5.14 4.63
C LEU A 19 -8.70 -4.21 3.52
N VAL A 20 -7.80 -3.31 3.10
CA VAL A 20 -7.99 -2.43 1.95
C VAL A 20 -6.75 -2.45 1.08
N TYR A 21 -6.95 -2.66 -0.20
CA TYR A 21 -5.92 -2.52 -1.22
C TYR A 21 -6.05 -1.17 -1.93
N ILE A 22 -4.91 -0.60 -2.33
CA ILE A 22 -4.84 0.59 -3.18
C ILE A 22 -3.84 0.31 -4.30
N ALA A 23 -4.30 0.43 -5.53
CA ALA A 23 -3.53 0.22 -6.76
C ALA A 23 -2.94 -1.19 -6.95
N VAL A 24 -3.51 -2.21 -6.29
CA VAL A 24 -3.21 -3.61 -6.60
C VAL A 24 -3.78 -3.92 -7.98
N ARG A 25 -2.94 -4.44 -8.90
CA ARG A 25 -3.32 -4.67 -10.31
C ARG A 25 -2.71 -5.90 -10.96
N ASP A 26 -1.66 -6.45 -10.39
CA ASP A 26 -1.04 -7.70 -10.84
C ASP A 26 -1.45 -8.81 -9.88
N THR A 27 -2.58 -9.44 -10.20
CA THR A 27 -3.21 -10.47 -9.37
C THR A 27 -3.41 -11.75 -10.17
N GLU A 28 -3.38 -12.88 -9.48
CA GLU A 28 -3.75 -14.17 -10.04
C GLU A 28 -5.27 -14.44 -9.88
N LEU A 29 -5.81 -15.35 -10.70
CA LEU A 29 -7.25 -15.70 -10.65
C LEU A 29 -7.73 -16.12 -9.24
N GLN A 30 -6.87 -16.76 -8.46
CA GLN A 30 -7.17 -17.19 -7.09
C GLN A 30 -7.29 -16.00 -6.15
N GLU A 31 -6.45 -14.99 -6.33
CA GLU A 31 -6.48 -13.75 -5.55
C GLU A 31 -7.72 -12.93 -5.89
N ASP A 32 -8.03 -12.77 -7.19
CA ASP A 32 -9.24 -12.12 -7.67
C ASP A 32 -10.49 -12.77 -7.10
N HIS A 33 -10.51 -14.12 -7.08
CA HIS A 33 -11.61 -14.87 -6.47
C HIS A 33 -11.78 -14.57 -4.99
N LEU A 34 -10.68 -14.51 -4.22
CA LEU A 34 -10.72 -14.20 -2.78
C LEU A 34 -11.15 -12.74 -2.53
N ILE A 35 -10.62 -11.80 -3.30
CA ILE A 35 -10.97 -10.38 -3.24
C ILE A 35 -12.49 -10.22 -3.47
N ALA A 36 -13.02 -10.84 -4.53
CA ALA A 36 -14.44 -10.78 -4.86
C ALA A 36 -15.31 -11.48 -3.82
N LYS A 37 -14.94 -12.71 -3.43
CA LYS A 37 -15.69 -13.53 -2.46
C LYS A 37 -15.86 -12.87 -1.11
N HIS A 38 -14.84 -12.19 -0.64
CA HIS A 38 -14.80 -11.56 0.68
C HIS A 38 -15.05 -10.05 0.63
N ASN A 39 -15.38 -9.52 -0.54
CA ASN A 39 -15.63 -8.09 -0.75
C ASN A 39 -14.49 -7.21 -0.20
N VAL A 40 -13.24 -7.64 -0.42
CA VAL A 40 -12.08 -6.84 -0.06
C VAL A 40 -12.03 -5.63 -1.00
N LYS A 41 -11.98 -4.42 -0.45
CA LYS A 41 -11.92 -3.21 -1.27
C LYS A 41 -10.51 -3.05 -1.86
N ASN A 42 -10.46 -2.93 -3.17
CA ASN A 42 -9.29 -2.43 -3.90
C ASN A 42 -9.67 -1.12 -4.58
N PHE A 43 -9.01 -0.02 -4.23
CA PHE A 43 -9.08 1.24 -4.98
C PHE A 43 -8.11 1.16 -6.15
N THR A 44 -8.62 0.97 -7.34
CA THR A 44 -7.79 0.94 -8.56
C THR A 44 -7.12 2.30 -8.77
N THR A 45 -6.03 2.34 -9.54
CA THR A 45 -5.37 3.60 -9.92
C THR A 45 -6.35 4.56 -10.60
N ALA A 46 -7.25 4.04 -11.44
CA ALA A 46 -8.30 4.83 -12.10
C ALA A 46 -9.25 5.46 -11.06
N GLU A 47 -9.71 4.69 -10.07
CA GLU A 47 -10.55 5.23 -8.99
C GLU A 47 -9.82 6.29 -8.15
N VAL A 48 -8.53 6.09 -7.86
CA VAL A 48 -7.72 7.08 -7.14
C VAL A 48 -7.69 8.42 -7.90
N ARG A 49 -7.53 8.37 -9.21
CA ARG A 49 -7.50 9.58 -10.07
C ARG A 49 -8.87 10.21 -10.24
N GLU A 50 -9.92 9.42 -10.41
CA GLU A 50 -11.30 9.91 -10.55
C GLU A 50 -11.81 10.57 -9.28
N LYS A 51 -11.66 9.90 -8.14
CA LYS A 51 -12.15 10.39 -6.83
C LYS A 51 -11.23 11.43 -6.20
N GLY A 52 -9.95 11.37 -6.52
CA GLY A 52 -8.90 12.12 -5.86
C GLY A 52 -8.48 11.52 -4.50
N VAL A 53 -7.21 11.72 -4.16
CA VAL A 53 -6.61 11.20 -2.92
C VAL A 53 -7.40 11.53 -1.64
N PRO A 54 -7.93 12.76 -1.43
CA PRO A 54 -8.69 13.06 -0.21
C PRO A 54 -9.95 12.22 -0.03
N GLN A 55 -10.65 11.89 -1.12
CA GLN A 55 -11.85 11.07 -1.07
C GLN A 55 -11.51 9.61 -0.79
N VAL A 56 -10.48 9.06 -1.45
CA VAL A 56 -10.01 7.71 -1.21
C VAL A 56 -9.60 7.51 0.24
N VAL A 57 -8.84 8.46 0.81
CA VAL A 57 -8.43 8.43 2.22
C VAL A 57 -9.64 8.42 3.17
N ARG A 58 -10.70 9.18 2.88
CA ARG A 58 -11.94 9.14 3.67
C ARG A 58 -12.59 7.76 3.63
N GLU A 59 -12.76 7.20 2.43
CA GLU A 59 -13.39 5.88 2.25
C GLU A 59 -12.57 4.75 2.92
N VAL A 60 -11.23 4.82 2.87
CA VAL A 60 -10.35 3.90 3.61
C VAL A 60 -10.60 4.01 5.12
N ARG A 61 -10.69 5.23 5.64
CA ARG A 61 -10.95 5.47 7.07
C ARG A 61 -12.30 4.93 7.51
N GLU A 62 -13.35 5.21 6.74
CA GLU A 62 -14.70 4.73 7.00
C GLU A 62 -14.72 3.20 7.06
N ARG A 63 -14.04 2.56 6.11
CA ARG A 63 -13.96 1.09 6.09
C ARG A 63 -13.19 0.50 7.27
N LEU A 64 -12.16 1.19 7.76
CA LEU A 64 -11.29 0.75 8.86
C LEU A 64 -11.64 1.43 10.19
N GLU A 65 -12.84 2.01 10.32
CA GLU A 65 -13.22 2.80 11.50
C GLU A 65 -13.24 2.00 12.80
N ASP A 66 -13.62 0.73 12.75
CA ASP A 66 -13.70 -0.17 13.90
C ASP A 66 -12.31 -0.64 14.39
N GLY A 67 -11.26 -0.49 13.56
CA GLY A 67 -9.90 -0.85 13.92
C GLY A 67 -9.25 0.15 14.87
N ASP A 68 -8.65 -0.34 15.96
CA ASP A 68 -7.90 0.49 16.90
C ASP A 68 -6.58 1.00 16.31
N ARG A 69 -5.97 0.21 15.42
CA ARG A 69 -4.64 0.45 14.84
C ARG A 69 -4.63 0.08 13.38
N ILE A 70 -3.90 0.86 12.59
CA ILE A 70 -3.70 0.65 11.16
C ILE A 70 -2.22 0.34 10.91
N TYR A 71 -1.99 -0.71 10.14
CA TYR A 71 -0.70 -1.06 9.55
C TYR A 71 -0.74 -0.69 8.07
N ILE A 72 0.28 -0.01 7.58
CA ILE A 72 0.44 0.31 6.16
C ILE A 72 1.66 -0.45 5.63
N SER A 73 1.44 -1.32 4.65
CA SER A 73 2.49 -1.90 3.81
C SER A 73 2.49 -1.16 2.47
N PHE A 74 3.54 -0.42 2.21
CA PHE A 74 3.75 0.25 0.94
C PHE A 74 4.66 -0.59 0.07
N ASP A 75 4.04 -1.35 -0.81
CA ASP A 75 4.72 -2.08 -1.86
C ASP A 75 4.96 -1.15 -3.05
N VAL A 76 6.24 -0.98 -3.43
CA VAL A 76 6.60 -0.10 -4.56
C VAL A 76 6.09 -0.61 -5.92
N ASN A 77 5.65 -1.88 -6.01
CA ASN A 77 4.93 -2.40 -7.18
C ASN A 77 3.63 -1.63 -7.45
N SER A 78 3.07 -0.95 -6.44
CA SER A 78 1.89 -0.08 -6.61
C SER A 78 2.18 1.15 -7.47
N MET A 79 3.44 1.56 -7.60
CA MET A 79 3.85 2.70 -8.44
C MET A 79 3.92 2.32 -9.93
N ASP A 80 3.81 3.32 -10.78
CA ASP A 80 3.89 3.14 -12.24
C ASP A 80 5.34 2.99 -12.69
N THR A 81 5.70 1.80 -13.12
CA THR A 81 7.07 1.50 -13.57
C THR A 81 7.48 2.25 -14.84
N ALA A 82 6.51 2.65 -15.67
CA ALA A 82 6.77 3.48 -16.85
C ALA A 82 7.09 4.94 -16.50
N ILE A 83 6.69 5.40 -15.31
CA ILE A 83 6.87 6.79 -14.85
C ILE A 83 8.01 6.88 -13.83
N VAL A 84 8.03 5.98 -12.86
CA VAL A 84 8.99 6.02 -11.75
C VAL A 84 10.25 5.24 -12.10
N SER A 85 10.17 3.92 -12.19
CA SER A 85 11.29 3.02 -12.52
C SER A 85 10.86 1.55 -12.50
N GLU A 86 11.67 0.68 -13.09
CA GLU A 86 11.52 -0.78 -13.04
C GLU A 86 12.28 -1.42 -11.86
N GLY A 87 12.65 -0.65 -10.84
CA GLY A 87 13.42 -1.08 -9.65
C GLY A 87 12.64 -1.95 -8.66
N THR A 88 11.89 -2.92 -9.18
CA THR A 88 11.06 -3.87 -8.43
C THR A 88 11.06 -5.25 -9.11
N GLY A 89 10.64 -6.29 -8.38
CA GLY A 89 10.60 -7.67 -8.90
C GLY A 89 9.54 -7.92 -9.96
N THR A 90 8.41 -7.23 -9.90
CA THR A 90 7.25 -7.39 -10.81
C THR A 90 6.81 -6.04 -11.37
N PRO A 91 7.55 -5.49 -12.36
CA PRO A 91 7.25 -4.18 -12.92
C PRO A 91 5.98 -4.22 -13.78
N VAL A 92 4.96 -3.44 -13.39
CA VAL A 92 3.69 -3.30 -14.12
C VAL A 92 3.34 -1.84 -14.30
N ALA A 93 3.06 -1.42 -15.54
CA ALA A 93 2.64 -0.06 -15.85
C ALA A 93 1.21 0.25 -15.37
N GLY A 94 0.83 1.53 -15.34
CA GLY A 94 -0.49 1.99 -14.95
C GLY A 94 -0.69 2.10 -13.45
N GLY A 95 0.39 2.14 -12.68
CA GLY A 95 0.39 2.35 -11.23
C GLY A 95 0.24 3.81 -10.82
N LEU A 96 0.49 4.07 -9.54
CA LEU A 96 0.52 5.42 -8.97
C LEU A 96 1.81 6.14 -9.37
N THR A 97 1.75 7.46 -9.49
CA THR A 97 2.96 8.28 -9.46
C THR A 97 3.52 8.33 -8.03
N ASP A 98 4.77 8.70 -7.88
CA ASP A 98 5.41 8.97 -6.58
C ASP A 98 4.65 10.02 -5.77
N THR A 99 4.14 11.05 -6.45
CA THR A 99 3.32 12.11 -5.85
C THR A 99 1.98 11.58 -5.33
N GLU A 100 1.27 10.75 -6.11
CA GLU A 100 0.00 10.13 -5.70
C GLU A 100 0.22 9.20 -4.49
N ALA A 101 1.25 8.35 -4.54
CA ALA A 101 1.60 7.45 -3.44
C ALA A 101 1.98 8.23 -2.17
N GLY A 102 2.84 9.24 -2.28
CA GLY A 102 3.27 10.08 -1.16
C GLY A 102 2.10 10.84 -0.51
N GLN A 103 1.16 11.34 -1.31
CA GLN A 103 -0.03 12.02 -0.79
C GLN A 103 -0.98 11.05 -0.05
N LEU A 104 -1.20 9.84 -0.60
CA LEU A 104 -2.01 8.80 0.05
C LEU A 104 -1.42 8.43 1.41
N ILE A 105 -0.15 8.05 1.43
CA ILE A 105 0.56 7.61 2.64
C ILE A 105 0.56 8.72 3.70
N SER A 106 0.96 9.93 3.32
CA SER A 106 1.00 11.07 4.24
C SER A 106 -0.36 11.36 4.88
N ARG A 107 -1.43 11.36 4.09
CA ARG A 107 -2.78 11.62 4.60
C ARG A 107 -3.32 10.48 5.46
N LEU A 108 -2.98 9.22 5.15
CA LEU A 108 -3.35 8.08 5.99
C LEU A 108 -2.63 8.13 7.34
N ILE A 109 -1.32 8.42 7.36
CA ILE A 109 -0.55 8.54 8.60
C ILE A 109 -1.07 9.66 9.51
N GLN A 110 -1.46 10.80 8.95
CA GLN A 110 -2.02 11.93 9.71
C GLN A 110 -3.32 11.61 10.45
N GLN A 111 -3.93 10.45 10.21
CA GLN A 111 -5.17 10.04 10.86
C GLN A 111 -5.00 9.60 12.33
N GLY A 112 -3.77 9.42 12.80
CA GLY A 112 -3.48 9.10 14.20
C GLY A 112 -3.67 7.63 14.61
N LYS A 113 -4.25 6.79 13.74
CA LYS A 113 -4.40 5.34 13.99
C LYS A 113 -3.26 4.50 13.43
N VAL A 114 -2.44 5.05 12.51
CA VAL A 114 -1.32 4.32 11.91
C VAL A 114 -0.22 4.14 12.93
N CYS A 115 0.04 2.89 13.28
CA CYS A 115 1.06 2.53 14.27
C CYS A 115 2.29 1.87 13.64
N TRP A 116 2.20 1.46 12.39
CA TRP A 116 3.30 0.85 11.65
C TRP A 116 3.23 1.21 10.16
N PHE A 117 4.39 1.45 9.60
CA PHE A 117 4.58 1.71 8.16
C PHE A 117 5.83 0.99 7.69
N GLU A 118 5.72 0.28 6.59
CA GLU A 118 6.86 -0.31 5.91
C GLU A 118 6.88 0.03 4.42
N ILE A 119 8.04 -0.08 3.82
CA ILE A 119 8.25 -0.01 2.37
C ILE A 119 8.89 -1.32 1.95
N CYS A 120 8.33 -2.00 0.98
CA CYS A 120 8.81 -3.29 0.49
C CYS A 120 8.96 -3.32 -1.03
N GLU A 121 9.53 -4.41 -1.54
CA GLU A 121 9.76 -4.73 -2.96
C GLU A 121 10.76 -3.79 -3.70
N ILE A 122 11.53 -2.94 -3.01
CA ILE A 122 12.60 -2.18 -3.66
C ILE A 122 13.73 -3.13 -4.07
N ASN A 123 14.05 -3.16 -5.37
CA ASN A 123 15.13 -3.96 -5.91
C ASN A 123 16.16 -3.09 -6.65
N PRO A 124 17.23 -2.64 -5.97
CA PRO A 124 18.23 -1.76 -6.58
C PRO A 124 19.03 -2.43 -7.70
N VAL A 125 19.05 -3.77 -7.77
CA VAL A 125 19.76 -4.51 -8.83
C VAL A 125 19.02 -4.41 -10.16
N LEU A 126 17.69 -4.33 -10.12
CA LEU A 126 16.83 -4.18 -11.30
C LEU A 126 16.59 -2.71 -11.66
N ASP A 127 16.91 -1.79 -10.74
CA ASP A 127 16.65 -0.37 -10.91
C ASP A 127 17.60 0.28 -11.93
N GLY A 128 17.16 1.38 -12.52
CA GLY A 128 17.93 2.16 -13.43
C GLY A 128 19.14 2.85 -12.75
N ARG A 129 20.00 3.48 -13.57
CA ARG A 129 21.16 4.23 -13.06
C ARG A 129 20.70 5.31 -12.06
N GLY A 130 21.27 5.24 -10.85
CA GLY A 130 20.92 6.15 -9.75
C GLY A 130 19.77 5.67 -8.87
N ASN A 131 19.27 4.47 -9.10
CA ASN A 131 18.23 3.84 -8.29
C ASN A 131 16.96 4.72 -8.12
N PRO A 132 16.28 5.13 -9.18
CA PRO A 132 15.16 6.08 -9.09
C PRO A 132 13.99 5.54 -8.27
N MET A 133 13.71 4.23 -8.26
CA MET A 133 12.69 3.64 -7.38
C MET A 133 13.03 3.84 -5.91
N ALA A 134 14.26 3.52 -5.53
CA ALA A 134 14.74 3.72 -4.15
C ALA A 134 14.74 5.21 -3.76
N GLN A 135 15.10 6.11 -4.69
CA GLN A 135 15.04 7.55 -4.45
C GLN A 135 13.61 8.05 -4.25
N SER A 136 12.66 7.60 -5.06
CA SER A 136 11.23 7.93 -4.91
C SER A 136 10.69 7.44 -3.57
N ALA A 137 10.97 6.19 -3.20
CA ALA A 137 10.55 5.63 -1.92
C ALA A 137 11.18 6.38 -0.73
N PHE A 138 12.46 6.74 -0.82
CA PHE A 138 13.13 7.55 0.19
C PHE A 138 12.57 8.97 0.29
N GLY A 139 12.26 9.62 -0.83
CA GLY A 139 11.61 10.93 -0.86
C GLY A 139 10.23 10.92 -0.18
N ILE A 140 9.45 9.86 -0.38
CA ILE A 140 8.19 9.67 0.34
C ILE A 140 8.45 9.59 1.85
N LEU A 141 9.41 8.75 2.29
CA LEU A 141 9.75 8.60 3.70
C LEU A 141 10.24 9.92 4.33
N GLU A 142 11.08 10.69 3.63
CA GLU A 142 11.53 12.00 4.11
C GLU A 142 10.40 13.00 4.28
N SER A 143 9.42 12.97 3.36
CA SER A 143 8.26 13.86 3.43
C SER A 143 7.41 13.65 4.69
N LEU A 144 7.45 12.46 5.28
CA LEU A 144 6.73 12.14 6.51
C LEU A 144 7.38 12.75 7.75
N LYS A 145 8.72 12.89 7.78
CA LYS A 145 9.45 13.47 8.92
C LYS A 145 9.19 14.97 9.09
N ASN A 146 8.96 15.69 7.99
CA ASN A 146 8.85 17.15 8.00
C ASN A 146 7.44 17.64 8.38
N ARG A 147 6.57 16.76 8.82
CA ARG A 147 5.16 17.06 9.12
C ARG A 147 4.75 16.72 10.57
N GLY A 148 5.73 16.45 11.44
CA GLY A 148 5.54 16.26 12.88
C GLY A 148 5.47 17.57 13.65
#